data_0a25f7969232988e746fc3a89ff3eef4
#
_entry.id   0a25f7969232988e746fc3a89ff3eef4
#
_cell.length_a   1.000
_cell.length_b   1.000
_cell.length_c   1.000
_cell.angle_alpha   90.00
_cell.angle_beta   90.00
_cell.angle_gamma   90.00
#
_symmetry.space_group_name_H-M   'P 1'
#
loop_
_entity.id
_entity.type
_entity.pdbx_description
1 polymer ?
#
loop_
_entity_poly.entity_id
_entity_poly.type
_entity_poly.pdbx_seq_one_letter_code
_entity_poly.pdbx_strand_id
1 'polypeptide(L)'
;MVSFWWQRVKSWMVPRLLIVSLVAFSVLGLALPSYGVDYNRGNLVGADFSHQDLRGVIFDHANLRGADFSGANLQGARFFSANMDGANLEGADARAADFESARLSHANLHNARLEGAFGTNTKFGEVNIEGADLTEMILRPDTEAYLCDLATGTNPETGRNTRDTMFCP
;
A
#
# COMPACT_ATOMS: atom_id res chain seq x y z
N MET A 1 -20.56 -30.82 56.18
CA MET A 1 -21.17 -29.62 55.59
C MET A 1 -20.08 -28.55 55.41
N VAL A 2 -19.12 -28.77 54.53
CA VAL A 2 -18.12 -27.78 54.15
C VAL A 2 -17.62 -28.17 52.77
N SER A 3 -18.26 -27.76 51.70
CA SER A 3 -17.70 -27.91 50.34
C SER A 3 -18.62 -27.21 49.34
N PHE A 4 -18.55 -25.88 49.21
CA PHE A 4 -19.20 -25.19 48.10
C PHE A 4 -18.59 -23.78 47.76
N TRP A 5 -17.35 -23.50 48.20
CA TRP A 5 -16.81 -22.13 48.02
C TRP A 5 -15.52 -22.03 47.19
N TRP A 6 -15.10 -23.05 46.47
CA TRP A 6 -13.78 -23.06 45.77
C TRP A 6 -13.85 -23.05 44.25
N GLN A 7 -14.99 -22.78 43.62
CA GLN A 7 -15.09 -22.83 42.15
C GLN A 7 -15.40 -21.51 41.44
N ARG A 8 -15.31 -20.36 42.07
CA ARG A 8 -15.63 -19.07 41.40
C ARG A 8 -14.47 -18.07 41.25
N VAL A 9 -13.23 -18.43 41.47
CA VAL A 9 -12.09 -17.48 41.39
C VAL A 9 -11.11 -17.76 40.24
N LYS A 10 -11.40 -18.67 39.34
CA LYS A 10 -10.43 -19.01 38.22
C LYS A 10 -10.77 -18.48 36.86
N SER A 11 -11.68 -17.55 36.66
CA SER A 11 -12.03 -17.12 35.30
C SER A 11 -11.75 -15.64 34.95
N TRP A 12 -11.06 -14.87 35.81
CA TRP A 12 -10.92 -13.41 35.54
C TRP A 12 -9.48 -12.87 35.51
N MET A 13 -8.44 -13.69 35.49
CA MET A 13 -7.05 -13.19 35.59
C MET A 13 -6.15 -13.40 34.39
N VAL A 14 -6.60 -13.87 33.24
CA VAL A 14 -5.68 -14.17 32.13
C VAL A 14 -5.74 -13.22 30.91
N PRO A 15 -6.76 -12.39 30.64
CA PRO A 15 -6.72 -11.55 29.45
C PRO A 15 -6.15 -10.14 29.63
N ARG A 16 -5.88 -9.66 30.86
CA ARG A 16 -5.44 -8.26 31.02
C ARG A 16 -3.94 -8.00 30.84
N LEU A 17 -3.10 -9.00 31.01
CA LEU A 17 -1.64 -8.84 30.87
C LEU A 17 -1.17 -8.89 29.41
N LEU A 18 -1.90 -9.56 28.51
CA LEU A 18 -1.55 -9.60 27.07
C LEU A 18 -2.00 -8.34 26.31
N ILE A 19 -3.05 -7.68 26.76
CA ILE A 19 -3.52 -6.43 26.12
C ILE A 19 -2.63 -5.25 26.52
N VAL A 20 -2.07 -5.22 27.73
CA VAL A 20 -1.19 -4.13 28.17
C VAL A 20 0.17 -4.17 27.46
N SER A 21 0.65 -5.33 27.05
CA SER A 21 1.94 -5.44 26.30
C SER A 21 1.81 -5.01 24.85
N LEU A 22 0.64 -5.16 24.21
CA LEU A 22 0.38 -4.69 22.84
C LEU A 22 0.20 -3.17 22.77
N VAL A 23 -0.39 -2.55 23.80
CA VAL A 23 -0.59 -1.10 23.84
C VAL A 23 0.71 -0.36 24.22
N ALA A 24 1.60 -0.97 25.00
CA ALA A 24 2.89 -0.36 25.35
C ALA A 24 3.89 -0.33 24.18
N PHE A 25 3.73 -1.19 23.16
CA PHE A 25 4.59 -1.20 21.97
C PHE A 25 4.24 -0.08 20.98
N SER A 26 2.97 0.37 20.96
CA SER A 26 2.52 1.46 20.07
C SER A 26 2.95 2.86 20.52
N VAL A 27 3.39 3.03 21.77
CA VAL A 27 3.77 4.35 22.33
C VAL A 27 5.25 4.69 22.07
N LEU A 28 6.08 3.72 21.69
CA LEU A 28 7.53 3.94 21.49
C LEU A 28 7.94 4.22 20.05
N GLY A 29 7.00 4.35 19.10
CA GLY A 29 7.30 4.77 17.72
C GLY A 29 8.34 3.89 16.99
N LEU A 30 8.62 2.70 17.50
CA LEU A 30 9.43 1.71 16.81
C LEU A 30 8.51 0.97 15.83
N ALA A 31 8.31 1.52 14.64
CA ALA A 31 7.79 0.75 13.53
C ALA A 31 8.73 -0.44 13.33
N LEU A 32 8.31 -1.62 13.77
CA LEU A 32 9.01 -2.85 13.40
C LEU A 32 8.88 -2.96 11.88
N PRO A 33 9.99 -3.15 11.15
CA PRO A 33 9.89 -3.39 9.73
C PRO A 33 8.97 -4.59 9.53
N SER A 34 7.90 -4.42 8.75
CA SER A 34 6.92 -5.49 8.47
C SER A 34 7.49 -6.51 7.47
N TYR A 35 8.77 -6.80 7.59
CA TYR A 35 9.47 -7.77 6.77
C TYR A 35 8.79 -9.13 6.90
N GLY A 36 8.17 -9.58 5.83
CA GLY A 36 7.58 -10.92 5.75
C GLY A 36 6.11 -11.02 6.18
N VAL A 37 5.38 -9.92 6.37
CA VAL A 37 3.92 -9.98 6.49
C VAL A 37 3.34 -10.34 5.12
N ASP A 38 2.58 -11.41 5.07
CA ASP A 38 1.93 -11.91 3.85
C ASP A 38 0.42 -11.65 3.93
N TYR A 39 -0.05 -10.73 3.09
CA TYR A 39 -1.48 -10.40 2.93
C TYR A 39 -2.08 -11.04 1.67
N ASN A 40 -1.42 -12.05 1.10
CA ASN A 40 -1.86 -12.75 -0.11
C ASN A 40 -3.34 -13.16 0.00
N ARG A 41 -4.14 -12.81 -1.00
CA ARG A 41 -5.61 -13.04 -1.05
C ARG A 41 -6.40 -12.45 0.13
N GLY A 42 -5.83 -11.53 0.88
CA GLY A 42 -6.50 -10.84 1.99
C GLY A 42 -7.70 -10.03 1.52
N ASN A 43 -8.75 -9.96 2.34
CA ASN A 43 -9.82 -8.99 2.14
C ASN A 43 -9.56 -7.76 3.00
N LEU A 44 -9.00 -6.71 2.38
CA LEU A 44 -8.46 -5.51 3.01
C LEU A 44 -9.15 -4.26 2.47
N VAL A 45 -10.43 -4.37 2.15
CA VAL A 45 -11.25 -3.25 1.64
C VAL A 45 -11.28 -2.12 2.66
N GLY A 46 -10.85 -0.91 2.24
CA GLY A 46 -10.79 0.28 3.08
C GLY A 46 -9.79 0.18 4.25
N ALA A 47 -8.84 -0.76 4.21
CA ALA A 47 -7.82 -0.87 5.25
C ALA A 47 -6.89 0.36 5.24
N ASP A 48 -6.45 0.78 6.43
CA ASP A 48 -5.53 1.89 6.63
C ASP A 48 -4.09 1.37 6.79
N PHE A 49 -3.28 1.67 5.78
CA PHE A 49 -1.84 1.42 5.71
C PHE A 49 -1.05 2.73 5.57
N SER A 50 -1.67 3.87 5.82
CA SER A 50 -1.04 5.18 5.67
C SER A 50 0.24 5.29 6.50
N HIS A 51 1.27 5.90 5.92
CA HIS A 51 2.58 6.15 6.55
C HIS A 51 3.30 4.92 7.11
N GLN A 52 2.91 3.70 6.75
CA GLN A 52 3.54 2.47 7.22
C GLN A 52 4.77 2.09 6.39
N ASP A 53 5.71 1.39 7.02
CA ASP A 53 6.82 0.74 6.32
C ASP A 53 6.40 -0.66 5.87
N LEU A 54 6.07 -0.78 4.59
CA LEU A 54 5.55 -1.99 3.95
C LEU A 54 6.50 -2.52 2.87
N ARG A 55 7.80 -2.23 3.00
CA ARG A 55 8.81 -2.66 2.04
C ARG A 55 8.81 -4.18 1.86
N GLY A 56 8.69 -4.63 0.61
CA GLY A 56 8.71 -6.05 0.25
C GLY A 56 7.54 -6.87 0.77
N VAL A 57 6.49 -6.23 1.31
CA VAL A 57 5.25 -6.91 1.75
C VAL A 57 4.50 -7.46 0.54
N ILE A 58 3.86 -8.62 0.72
CA ILE A 58 3.13 -9.33 -0.33
C ILE A 58 1.62 -9.12 -0.16
N PHE A 59 0.99 -8.51 -1.17
CA PHE A 59 -0.45 -8.29 -1.30
C PHE A 59 -1.03 -8.98 -2.54
N ASP A 60 -0.39 -10.04 -3.04
CA ASP A 60 -0.81 -10.72 -4.26
C ASP A 60 -2.27 -11.18 -4.17
N HIS A 61 -3.05 -10.89 -5.22
CA HIS A 61 -4.48 -11.23 -5.30
C HIS A 61 -5.35 -10.65 -4.16
N ALA A 62 -4.84 -9.73 -3.36
CA ALA A 62 -5.60 -9.12 -2.27
C ALA A 62 -6.71 -8.20 -2.81
N ASN A 63 -7.79 -8.07 -2.05
CA ASN A 63 -8.84 -7.09 -2.30
C ASN A 63 -8.56 -5.84 -1.44
N LEU A 64 -7.96 -4.84 -2.06
CA LEU A 64 -7.51 -3.58 -1.46
C LEU A 64 -8.35 -2.38 -1.94
N ARG A 65 -9.60 -2.62 -2.32
CA ARG A 65 -10.49 -1.55 -2.80
C ARG A 65 -10.60 -0.44 -1.76
N GLY A 66 -10.30 0.81 -2.19
CA GLY A 66 -10.37 1.97 -1.33
C GLY A 66 -9.42 1.93 -0.13
N ALA A 67 -8.41 1.04 -0.12
CA ALA A 67 -7.39 1.03 0.94
C ALA A 67 -6.54 2.30 0.89
N ASP A 68 -6.08 2.77 2.05
CA ASP A 68 -5.24 3.96 2.18
C ASP A 68 -3.77 3.57 2.39
N PHE A 69 -2.93 3.91 1.42
CA PHE A 69 -1.47 3.78 1.44
C PHE A 69 -0.78 5.14 1.39
N SER A 70 -1.47 6.25 1.70
CA SER A 70 -0.90 7.58 1.61
C SER A 70 0.37 7.71 2.44
N GLY A 71 1.44 8.21 1.81
CA GLY A 71 2.75 8.36 2.43
C GLY A 71 3.41 7.06 2.89
N ALA A 72 2.90 5.90 2.53
CA ALA A 72 3.50 4.60 2.89
C ALA A 72 4.80 4.34 2.12
N ASN A 73 5.72 3.59 2.73
CA ASN A 73 6.89 3.06 2.06
C ASN A 73 6.59 1.66 1.51
N LEU A 74 6.35 1.59 0.19
CA LEU A 74 5.97 0.38 -0.56
C LEU A 74 7.11 -0.14 -1.45
N GLN A 75 8.37 0.25 -1.18
CA GLN A 75 9.49 -0.16 -2.03
C GLN A 75 9.58 -1.68 -2.17
N GLY A 76 9.54 -2.17 -3.41
CA GLY A 76 9.57 -3.60 -3.71
C GLY A 76 8.37 -4.40 -3.18
N ALA A 77 7.30 -3.74 -2.70
CA ALA A 77 6.06 -4.42 -2.33
C ALA A 77 5.41 -5.07 -3.55
N ARG A 78 4.68 -6.17 -3.35
CA ARG A 78 4.04 -6.92 -4.42
C ARG A 78 2.53 -6.81 -4.34
N PHE A 79 1.93 -6.38 -5.46
CA PHE A 79 0.49 -6.25 -5.66
C PHE A 79 0.02 -7.05 -6.88
N PHE A 80 0.72 -8.13 -7.22
CA PHE A 80 0.40 -8.94 -8.39
C PHE A 80 -1.08 -9.35 -8.40
N SER A 81 -1.82 -8.96 -9.44
CA SER A 81 -3.26 -9.22 -9.58
C SER A 81 -4.12 -8.71 -8.41
N ALA A 82 -3.66 -7.77 -7.62
CA ALA A 82 -4.44 -7.17 -6.54
C ALA A 82 -5.54 -6.25 -7.09
N ASN A 83 -6.65 -6.16 -6.36
CA ASN A 83 -7.70 -5.20 -6.67
C ASN A 83 -7.55 -3.95 -5.79
N MET A 84 -6.96 -2.90 -6.36
CA MET A 84 -6.68 -1.60 -5.72
C MET A 84 -7.59 -0.49 -6.29
N ASP A 85 -8.78 -0.85 -6.76
CA ASP A 85 -9.74 0.11 -7.31
C ASP A 85 -10.09 1.18 -6.26
N GLY A 86 -9.86 2.47 -6.61
CA GLY A 86 -10.06 3.59 -5.70
C GLY A 86 -9.09 3.66 -4.51
N ALA A 87 -7.98 2.92 -4.52
CA ALA A 87 -6.98 3.02 -3.45
C ALA A 87 -6.27 4.38 -3.46
N ASN A 88 -5.87 4.85 -2.28
CA ASN A 88 -5.12 6.09 -2.11
C ASN A 88 -3.64 5.79 -1.91
N LEU A 89 -2.79 6.17 -2.88
CA LEU A 89 -1.33 6.06 -2.82
C LEU A 89 -0.67 7.45 -2.86
N GLU A 90 -1.37 8.51 -2.44
CA GLU A 90 -0.84 9.87 -2.44
C GLU A 90 0.49 9.96 -1.68
N GLY A 91 1.54 10.46 -2.36
CA GLY A 91 2.88 10.58 -1.78
C GLY A 91 3.54 9.27 -1.36
N ALA A 92 3.00 8.11 -1.75
CA ALA A 92 3.62 6.82 -1.43
C ALA A 92 4.95 6.62 -2.18
N ASP A 93 5.91 5.98 -1.51
CA ASP A 93 7.15 5.53 -2.14
C ASP A 93 7.00 4.08 -2.62
N ALA A 94 6.59 3.90 -3.87
CA ALA A 94 6.34 2.61 -4.51
C ALA A 94 7.44 2.24 -5.54
N ARG A 95 8.67 2.68 -5.31
CA ARG A 95 9.80 2.35 -6.19
C ARG A 95 10.01 0.84 -6.26
N ALA A 96 10.24 0.34 -7.48
CA ALA A 96 10.41 -1.09 -7.76
C ALA A 96 9.27 -1.99 -7.24
N ALA A 97 8.09 -1.43 -6.92
CA ALA A 97 6.93 -2.23 -6.54
C ALA A 97 6.34 -2.96 -7.75
N ASP A 98 5.73 -4.10 -7.51
CA ASP A 98 5.13 -4.94 -8.55
C ASP A 98 3.59 -4.77 -8.55
N PHE A 99 3.08 -4.04 -9.55
CA PHE A 99 1.64 -3.87 -9.82
C PHE A 99 1.17 -4.70 -11.01
N GLU A 100 1.97 -5.67 -11.48
CA GLU A 100 1.61 -6.44 -12.66
C GLU A 100 0.20 -7.05 -12.53
N SER A 101 -0.62 -6.83 -13.57
CA SER A 101 -2.02 -7.27 -13.62
C SER A 101 -2.92 -6.71 -12.52
N ALA A 102 -2.46 -5.78 -11.69
CA ALA A 102 -3.29 -5.13 -10.67
C ALA A 102 -4.35 -4.20 -11.28
N ARG A 103 -5.36 -3.87 -10.48
CA ARG A 103 -6.36 -2.87 -10.84
C ARG A 103 -6.15 -1.61 -10.01
N LEU A 104 -5.71 -0.54 -10.66
CA LEU A 104 -5.53 0.81 -10.12
C LEU A 104 -6.55 1.81 -10.69
N SER A 105 -7.70 1.31 -11.18
CA SER A 105 -8.75 2.21 -11.67
C SER A 105 -9.22 3.12 -10.53
N HIS A 106 -9.45 4.41 -10.82
CA HIS A 106 -9.85 5.44 -9.85
C HIS A 106 -8.85 5.64 -8.68
N ALA A 107 -7.67 5.02 -8.72
CA ALA A 107 -6.67 5.19 -7.67
C ALA A 107 -6.07 6.61 -7.69
N ASN A 108 -5.69 7.10 -6.51
CA ASN A 108 -4.96 8.35 -6.35
C ASN A 108 -3.46 8.07 -6.21
N LEU A 109 -2.68 8.40 -7.24
CA LEU A 109 -1.22 8.33 -7.27
C LEU A 109 -0.57 9.73 -7.20
N HIS A 110 -1.31 10.76 -6.75
CA HIS A 110 -0.81 12.13 -6.65
C HIS A 110 0.52 12.16 -5.89
N ASN A 111 1.57 12.73 -6.51
CA ASN A 111 2.92 12.82 -5.95
C ASN A 111 3.58 11.47 -5.56
N ALA A 112 3.02 10.32 -5.97
CA ALA A 112 3.63 9.02 -5.70
C ALA A 112 4.94 8.83 -6.48
N ARG A 113 5.83 8.01 -5.95
CA ARG A 113 7.08 7.62 -6.59
C ARG A 113 7.00 6.17 -7.06
N LEU A 114 7.10 5.98 -8.37
CA LEU A 114 6.97 4.66 -9.03
C LEU A 114 8.22 4.32 -9.88
N GLU A 115 9.38 4.94 -9.59
CA GLU A 115 10.60 4.69 -10.35
C GLU A 115 10.93 3.18 -10.40
N GLY A 116 11.07 2.63 -11.58
CA GLY A 116 11.38 1.21 -11.81
C GLY A 116 10.29 0.24 -11.40
N ALA A 117 9.08 0.70 -11.10
CA ALA A 117 7.96 -0.19 -10.77
C ALA A 117 7.48 -0.99 -11.99
N PHE A 118 6.84 -2.13 -11.75
CA PHE A 118 6.30 -3.02 -12.78
C PHE A 118 4.80 -2.79 -12.92
N GLY A 119 4.36 -2.33 -14.09
CA GLY A 119 2.95 -2.00 -14.39
C GLY A 119 2.39 -2.76 -15.61
N THR A 120 3.02 -3.87 -16.01
CA THR A 120 2.55 -4.67 -17.15
C THR A 120 1.13 -5.19 -16.92
N ASN A 121 0.22 -4.95 -17.86
CA ASN A 121 -1.20 -5.32 -17.77
C ASN A 121 -1.99 -4.67 -16.62
N THR A 122 -1.44 -3.71 -15.92
CA THR A 122 -2.14 -2.94 -14.88
C THR A 122 -3.29 -2.12 -15.49
N LYS A 123 -4.42 -2.03 -14.78
CA LYS A 123 -5.60 -1.25 -15.19
C LYS A 123 -5.55 0.13 -14.52
N PHE A 124 -5.32 1.19 -15.31
CA PHE A 124 -5.21 2.58 -14.85
C PHE A 124 -6.43 3.45 -15.19
N GLY A 125 -7.60 2.87 -15.41
CA GLY A 125 -8.78 3.67 -15.78
C GLY A 125 -9.09 4.78 -14.77
N GLU A 126 -9.21 6.04 -15.22
CA GLU A 126 -9.54 7.21 -14.40
C GLU A 126 -8.61 7.42 -13.19
N VAL A 127 -7.33 7.06 -13.33
CA VAL A 127 -6.31 7.24 -12.29
C VAL A 127 -5.87 8.72 -12.21
N ASN A 128 -5.57 9.20 -11.00
CA ASN A 128 -4.89 10.47 -10.79
C ASN A 128 -3.39 10.24 -10.66
N ILE A 129 -2.59 10.76 -11.62
CA ILE A 129 -1.13 10.69 -11.63
C ILE A 129 -0.46 12.06 -11.55
N GLU A 130 -1.19 13.12 -11.17
CA GLU A 130 -0.62 14.45 -11.06
C GLU A 130 0.59 14.45 -10.11
N GLY A 131 1.73 14.94 -10.56
CA GLY A 131 2.96 14.96 -9.77
C GLY A 131 3.59 13.58 -9.53
N ALA A 132 3.07 12.49 -10.07
CA ALA A 132 3.68 11.17 -9.92
C ALA A 132 5.01 11.07 -10.71
N ASP A 133 5.99 10.35 -10.17
CA ASP A 133 7.25 10.03 -10.85
C ASP A 133 7.22 8.57 -11.34
N LEU A 134 7.11 8.38 -12.65
CA LEU A 134 7.03 7.08 -13.31
C LEU A 134 8.34 6.72 -14.05
N THR A 135 9.47 7.34 -13.69
CA THR A 135 10.76 7.09 -14.33
C THR A 135 11.05 5.59 -14.40
N GLU A 136 11.35 5.08 -15.60
CA GLU A 136 11.68 3.67 -15.83
C GLU A 136 10.60 2.66 -15.39
N MET A 137 9.36 3.11 -15.15
CA MET A 137 8.25 2.18 -14.88
C MET A 137 8.01 1.31 -16.13
N ILE A 138 7.92 0.00 -15.92
CA ILE A 138 7.68 -0.95 -17.02
C ILE A 138 6.19 -1.00 -17.35
N LEU A 139 5.83 -0.38 -18.45
CA LEU A 139 4.46 -0.27 -18.95
C LEU A 139 4.34 -0.89 -20.36
N ARG A 140 3.10 -1.18 -20.76
CA ARG A 140 2.80 -1.44 -22.17
C ARG A 140 2.69 -0.10 -22.92
N PRO A 141 3.05 -0.05 -24.22
CA PRO A 141 3.01 1.19 -24.99
C PRO A 141 1.62 1.86 -25.04
N ASP A 142 0.55 1.07 -25.07
CA ASP A 142 -0.84 1.56 -25.05
C ASP A 142 -1.22 2.19 -23.69
N THR A 143 -0.73 1.62 -22.60
CA THR A 143 -0.91 2.16 -21.25
C THR A 143 -0.08 3.42 -21.05
N GLU A 144 1.16 3.43 -21.49
CA GLU A 144 2.03 4.61 -21.41
C GLU A 144 1.42 5.80 -22.18
N ALA A 145 0.96 5.58 -23.42
CA ALA A 145 0.28 6.61 -24.20
C ALA A 145 -0.94 7.18 -23.48
N TYR A 146 -1.77 6.35 -22.86
CA TYR A 146 -2.91 6.77 -22.04
C TYR A 146 -2.48 7.63 -20.84
N LEU A 147 -1.43 7.21 -20.12
CA LEU A 147 -0.92 7.97 -18.96
C LEU A 147 -0.28 9.29 -19.38
N CYS A 148 0.36 9.36 -20.56
CA CYS A 148 0.88 10.61 -21.12
C CYS A 148 -0.19 11.69 -21.30
N ASP A 149 -1.42 11.30 -21.66
CA ASP A 149 -2.55 12.24 -21.80
C ASP A 149 -3.00 12.80 -20.44
N LEU A 150 -2.76 12.08 -19.34
CA LEU A 150 -3.12 12.49 -17.99
C LEU A 150 -1.97 13.21 -17.25
N ALA A 151 -0.74 13.08 -17.75
CA ALA A 151 0.46 13.50 -17.05
C ALA A 151 0.55 15.03 -16.89
N THR A 152 0.46 15.47 -15.65
CA THR A 152 0.59 16.88 -15.22
C THR A 152 1.35 16.96 -13.88
N GLY A 153 1.77 18.16 -13.52
CA GLY A 153 2.40 18.42 -12.24
C GLY A 153 3.88 18.03 -12.19
N THR A 154 4.48 18.29 -11.03
CA THR A 154 5.89 18.02 -10.73
C THR A 154 5.98 17.32 -9.39
N ASN A 155 6.70 16.20 -9.32
CA ASN A 155 6.88 15.47 -8.08
C ASN A 155 7.69 16.32 -7.08
N PRO A 156 7.18 16.53 -5.85
CA PRO A 156 7.83 17.41 -4.86
C PRO A 156 9.13 16.81 -4.31
N GLU A 157 9.28 15.48 -4.30
CA GLU A 157 10.45 14.78 -3.78
C GLU A 157 11.58 14.69 -4.81
N THR A 158 11.25 14.40 -6.08
CA THR A 158 12.25 14.20 -7.14
C THR A 158 12.49 15.46 -7.97
N GLY A 159 11.57 16.43 -7.95
CA GLY A 159 11.60 17.63 -8.77
C GLY A 159 11.34 17.38 -10.26
N ARG A 160 10.97 16.15 -10.64
CA ARG A 160 10.68 15.80 -12.04
C ARG A 160 9.23 16.10 -12.40
N ASN A 161 9.01 16.64 -13.61
CA ASN A 161 7.68 16.75 -14.16
C ASN A 161 7.16 15.37 -14.55
N THR A 162 5.91 15.03 -14.21
CA THR A 162 5.32 13.70 -14.48
C THR A 162 5.45 13.29 -15.94
N ARG A 163 5.20 14.23 -16.87
CA ARG A 163 5.29 13.96 -18.31
C ARG A 163 6.71 13.59 -18.75
N ASP A 164 7.75 14.18 -18.11
CA ASP A 164 9.15 13.96 -18.46
C ASP A 164 9.68 12.62 -17.89
N THR A 165 8.92 11.96 -17.02
CA THR A 165 9.27 10.65 -16.42
C THR A 165 8.86 9.46 -17.28
N MET A 166 8.12 9.72 -18.37
CA MET A 166 7.67 8.74 -19.36
C MET A 166 8.14 9.15 -20.76
N PHE A 167 8.15 8.24 -21.72
CA PHE A 167 8.50 8.53 -23.12
C PHE A 167 7.31 9.16 -23.88
N CYS A 168 6.79 10.25 -23.32
CA CYS A 168 5.67 10.97 -23.95
C CYS A 168 6.10 11.71 -25.20
N PRO A 169 5.32 11.64 -26.31
CA PRO A 169 5.56 12.40 -27.52
C PRO A 169 5.33 13.91 -27.38
#